data_6a45b61156aa9b78ceb0aa88f39ed3d9
#
_entry.id   6a45b61156aa9b78ceb0aa88f39ed3d9
#
_cell.length_a   1.000
_cell.length_b   1.000
_cell.length_c   1.000
_cell.angle_alpha   90.00
_cell.angle_beta   90.00
_cell.angle_gamma   90.00
#
_symmetry.space_group_name_H-M   'P 1'
#
loop_
_entity.id
_entity.type
_entity.pdbx_description
1 polymer ?
#
loop_
_entity_poly.entity_id
_entity_poly.type
_entity_poly.pdbx_seq_one_letter_code
_entity_poly.pdbx_strand_id
1 'polypeptide(L)'
;MHPALSVIFFTTLSGAGYGLLTWCALAALAQALPARPLLISLAMALVLVTIGLLSSLGHLGKPQRAWRAFSQWRSSWLSREGVSSVLTFVPAVLVGAALLPGMLAPAQTGSTVALSAWGMLACIALIVGAIATVVCTAMIYASLKPIPAWRHRLVVPVYLLFALLTGGLLLAAVASLSGASPGNLPAMAAVGLALALWVLKRRYWHAIDTTPLPATRGEAVAMPGREVKVFERPHTEENYLTREMGFVVARKHARRLRQVAVVLFALVPALLMLPVWVFVHLDAGPWFASAALAALAGTFVERWLFFAQARHLVTLYY
;
A
#
# COMPACT_ATOMS: atom_id res chain seq x y z
N MET A 1 -19.12 2.03 1.96
CA MET A 1 -18.90 3.17 1.06
C MET A 1 -18.65 2.64 -0.34
N HIS A 2 -19.06 3.36 -1.39
CA HIS A 2 -18.78 2.94 -2.77
C HIS A 2 -17.27 3.12 -3.05
N PRO A 3 -16.53 2.05 -3.38
CA PRO A 3 -15.08 2.15 -3.57
C PRO A 3 -14.75 2.70 -4.96
N ALA A 4 -14.13 3.87 -5.02
CA ALA A 4 -13.61 4.41 -6.27
C ALA A 4 -12.40 3.59 -6.74
N LEU A 5 -12.47 2.98 -7.93
CA LEU A 5 -11.37 2.19 -8.50
C LEU A 5 -10.07 2.98 -8.59
N SER A 6 -10.14 4.27 -8.94
CA SER A 6 -8.98 5.17 -8.99
C SER A 6 -8.22 5.25 -7.67
N VAL A 7 -8.93 5.26 -6.52
CA VAL A 7 -8.31 5.28 -5.18
C VAL A 7 -7.69 3.92 -4.83
N ILE A 8 -8.31 2.83 -5.30
CA ILE A 8 -7.76 1.48 -5.09
C ILE A 8 -6.46 1.31 -5.88
N PHE A 9 -6.45 1.70 -7.16
CA PHE A 9 -5.24 1.71 -7.97
C PHE A 9 -4.16 2.60 -7.37
N PHE A 10 -4.53 3.81 -6.96
CA PHE A 10 -3.64 4.73 -6.28
C PHE A 10 -2.96 4.08 -5.08
N THR A 11 -3.73 3.61 -4.10
CA THR A 11 -3.18 3.07 -2.84
C THR A 11 -2.41 1.76 -3.02
N THR A 12 -2.75 0.96 -4.05
CA THR A 12 -2.06 -0.30 -4.35
C THR A 12 -0.73 -0.04 -5.07
N LEU A 13 -0.76 0.70 -6.18
CA LEU A 13 0.43 0.90 -7.02
C LEU A 13 1.44 1.83 -6.37
N SER A 14 1.02 2.96 -5.81
CA SER A 14 1.93 3.85 -5.08
C SER A 14 2.52 3.16 -3.86
N GLY A 15 1.71 2.40 -3.10
CA GLY A 15 2.19 1.61 -1.97
C GLY A 15 3.29 0.61 -2.38
N ALA A 16 3.06 -0.17 -3.44
CA ALA A 16 4.04 -1.10 -3.97
C ALA A 16 5.31 -0.39 -4.47
N GLY A 17 5.15 0.74 -5.16
CA GLY A 17 6.26 1.56 -5.65
C GLY A 17 7.10 2.13 -4.51
N TYR A 18 6.50 2.72 -3.47
CA TYR A 18 7.24 3.22 -2.30
C TYR A 18 7.90 2.10 -1.51
N GLY A 19 7.26 0.94 -1.38
CA GLY A 19 7.88 -0.25 -0.81
C GLY A 19 9.09 -0.71 -1.60
N LEU A 20 9.00 -0.70 -2.93
CA LEU A 20 10.11 -1.04 -3.83
C LEU A 20 11.25 -0.02 -3.72
N LEU A 21 10.98 1.30 -3.66
CA LEU A 21 11.98 2.34 -3.39
C LEU A 21 12.70 2.10 -2.07
N THR A 22 11.97 1.75 -1.02
CA THR A 22 12.53 1.44 0.30
C THR A 22 13.50 0.27 0.22
N TRP A 23 13.12 -0.84 -0.41
CA TRP A 23 13.97 -2.01 -0.54
C TRP A 23 15.16 -1.78 -1.49
N CYS A 24 14.99 -1.01 -2.58
CA CYS A 24 16.10 -0.60 -3.44
C CYS A 24 17.16 0.16 -2.67
N ALA A 25 16.76 1.15 -1.87
CA ALA A 25 17.68 1.94 -1.07
C ALA A 25 18.38 1.10 0.02
N LEU A 26 17.64 0.19 0.69
CA LEU A 26 18.21 -0.75 1.66
C LEU A 26 19.22 -1.70 1.02
N ALA A 27 18.90 -2.28 -0.15
CA ALA A 27 19.78 -3.18 -0.87
C ALA A 27 21.04 -2.48 -1.39
N ALA A 28 20.91 -1.21 -1.81
CA ALA A 28 22.06 -0.38 -2.21
C ALA A 28 22.98 -0.06 -1.01
N LEU A 29 22.42 0.31 0.14
CA LEU A 29 23.18 0.56 1.38
C LEU A 29 23.89 -0.70 1.87
N ALA A 30 23.20 -1.84 1.81
CA ALA A 30 23.76 -3.14 2.21
C ALA A 30 24.71 -3.73 1.15
N GLN A 31 24.88 -3.09 0.00
CA GLN A 31 25.64 -3.62 -1.14
C GLN A 31 25.21 -5.05 -1.53
N ALA A 32 23.92 -5.34 -1.37
CA ALA A 32 23.37 -6.69 -1.54
C ALA A 32 23.12 -7.08 -3.00
N LEU A 33 23.04 -6.11 -3.91
CA LEU A 33 22.71 -6.32 -5.32
C LEU A 33 23.59 -5.45 -6.22
N PRO A 34 23.86 -5.89 -7.46
CA PRO A 34 24.53 -5.09 -8.49
C PRO A 34 23.70 -3.84 -8.88
N ALA A 35 24.34 -2.85 -9.51
CA ALA A 35 23.68 -1.62 -9.94
C ALA A 35 22.53 -1.83 -10.92
N ARG A 36 22.69 -2.75 -11.88
CA ARG A 36 21.69 -2.97 -12.94
C ARG A 36 20.30 -3.36 -12.41
N PRO A 37 20.13 -4.42 -11.59
CA PRO A 37 18.80 -4.74 -11.03
C PRO A 37 18.26 -3.63 -10.13
N LEU A 38 19.11 -2.90 -9.40
CA LEU A 38 18.68 -1.77 -8.56
C LEU A 38 18.13 -0.62 -9.41
N LEU A 39 18.78 -0.27 -10.53
CA LEU A 39 18.31 0.79 -11.43
C LEU A 39 17.01 0.40 -12.15
N ILE A 40 16.89 -0.85 -12.60
CA ILE A 40 15.64 -1.36 -13.19
C ILE A 40 14.51 -1.29 -12.16
N SER A 41 14.76 -1.73 -10.94
CA SER A 41 13.78 -1.69 -9.84
C SER A 41 13.41 -0.26 -9.44
N LEU A 42 14.38 0.65 -9.41
CA LEU A 42 14.15 2.07 -9.14
C LEU A 42 13.26 2.70 -10.22
N ALA A 43 13.56 2.45 -11.50
CA ALA A 43 12.74 2.92 -12.63
C ALA A 43 11.32 2.36 -12.55
N MET A 44 11.16 1.04 -12.32
CA MET A 44 9.86 0.41 -12.15
C MET A 44 9.09 1.00 -10.96
N ALA A 45 9.76 1.26 -9.83
CA ALA A 45 9.15 1.88 -8.67
C ALA A 45 8.61 3.29 -8.97
N LEU A 46 9.40 4.11 -9.67
CA LEU A 46 8.98 5.46 -10.08
C LEU A 46 7.78 5.41 -11.03
N VAL A 47 7.74 4.44 -11.96
CA VAL A 47 6.58 4.22 -12.84
C VAL A 47 5.35 3.84 -12.02
N LEU A 48 5.47 2.89 -11.08
CA LEU A 48 4.35 2.46 -10.23
C LEU A 48 3.83 3.61 -9.36
N VAL A 49 4.72 4.39 -8.76
CA VAL A 49 4.35 5.57 -7.97
C VAL A 49 3.63 6.60 -8.85
N THR A 50 4.18 6.90 -10.02
CA THR A 50 3.61 7.89 -10.94
C THR A 50 2.22 7.47 -11.41
N ILE A 51 2.05 6.23 -11.87
CA ILE A 51 0.75 5.70 -12.30
C ILE A 51 -0.24 5.72 -11.12
N GLY A 52 0.20 5.31 -9.94
CA GLY A 52 -0.60 5.37 -8.73
C GLY A 52 -1.08 6.79 -8.43
N LEU A 53 -0.18 7.76 -8.39
CA LEU A 53 -0.51 9.17 -8.12
C LEU A 53 -1.43 9.76 -9.20
N LEU A 54 -1.16 9.50 -10.47
CA LEU A 54 -2.01 9.96 -11.58
C LEU A 54 -3.40 9.33 -11.53
N SER A 55 -3.51 8.06 -11.13
CA SER A 55 -4.83 7.41 -10.98
C SER A 55 -5.69 8.11 -9.94
N SER A 56 -5.08 8.72 -8.91
CA SER A 56 -5.82 9.49 -7.90
C SER A 56 -6.56 10.69 -8.47
N LEU A 57 -6.13 11.22 -9.62
CA LEU A 57 -6.82 12.33 -10.28
C LEU A 57 -8.18 11.91 -10.86
N GLY A 58 -8.38 10.61 -11.14
CA GLY A 58 -9.59 10.08 -11.77
C GLY A 58 -10.86 10.15 -10.90
N HIS A 59 -10.75 10.47 -9.59
CA HIS A 59 -11.92 10.69 -8.73
C HIS A 59 -12.12 12.16 -8.37
N LEU A 60 -11.28 13.07 -8.86
CA LEU A 60 -11.42 14.49 -8.62
C LEU A 60 -12.44 15.12 -9.57
N GLY A 61 -13.44 15.80 -9.04
CA GLY A 61 -14.41 16.55 -9.84
C GLY A 61 -13.79 17.67 -10.70
N LYS A 62 -12.63 18.20 -10.28
CA LYS A 62 -11.88 19.26 -11.01
C LYS A 62 -10.37 18.98 -10.92
N PRO A 63 -9.82 18.04 -11.71
CA PRO A 63 -8.41 17.64 -11.63
C PRO A 63 -7.42 18.78 -11.90
N GLN A 64 -7.81 19.78 -12.69
CA GLN A 64 -7.02 21.00 -12.95
C GLN A 64 -6.68 21.81 -11.68
N ARG A 65 -7.39 21.57 -10.58
CA ARG A 65 -7.17 22.22 -9.28
C ARG A 65 -6.39 21.36 -8.30
N ALA A 66 -5.88 20.20 -8.74
CA ALA A 66 -5.14 19.25 -7.88
C ALA A 66 -3.93 19.88 -7.18
N TRP A 67 -3.27 20.86 -7.81
CA TRP A 67 -2.16 21.61 -7.22
C TRP A 67 -2.51 22.28 -5.87
N ARG A 68 -3.80 22.59 -5.63
CA ARG A 68 -4.26 23.13 -4.35
C ARG A 68 -4.11 22.15 -3.18
N ALA A 69 -3.99 20.85 -3.48
CA ALA A 69 -3.71 19.83 -2.47
C ALA A 69 -2.40 20.11 -1.71
N PHE A 70 -1.44 20.81 -2.30
CA PHE A 70 -0.16 21.13 -1.65
C PHE A 70 -0.26 22.27 -0.63
N SER A 71 -1.30 23.11 -0.69
CA SER A 71 -1.38 24.35 0.09
C SER A 71 -1.62 24.15 1.60
N GLN A 72 -2.20 23.04 2.03
CA GLN A 72 -2.62 22.77 3.41
C GLN A 72 -1.75 21.71 4.13
N TRP A 73 -0.45 21.64 3.79
CA TRP A 73 0.46 20.60 4.29
C TRP A 73 0.61 20.60 5.83
N ARG A 74 0.35 21.72 6.51
CA ARG A 74 0.41 21.82 7.98
C ARG A 74 -0.79 21.14 8.68
N SER A 75 -1.96 21.11 8.05
CA SER A 75 -3.21 20.67 8.68
C SER A 75 -3.84 19.43 8.04
N SER A 76 -3.58 19.16 6.76
CA SER A 76 -4.21 18.08 5.99
C SER A 76 -3.24 16.94 5.69
N TRP A 77 -3.62 15.71 6.01
CA TRP A 77 -2.85 14.51 5.66
C TRP A 77 -2.76 14.29 4.15
N LEU A 78 -3.80 14.65 3.40
CA LEU A 78 -3.79 14.62 1.93
C LEU A 78 -2.72 15.56 1.37
N SER A 79 -2.61 16.77 1.93
CA SER A 79 -1.56 17.71 1.51
C SER A 79 -0.15 17.22 1.89
N ARG A 80 0.01 16.64 3.07
CA ARG A 80 1.28 16.05 3.50
C ARG A 80 1.70 14.90 2.59
N GLU A 81 0.77 14.06 2.21
CA GLU A 81 1.00 12.98 1.25
C GLU A 81 1.45 13.53 -0.10
N GLY A 82 0.74 14.52 -0.65
CA GLY A 82 1.10 15.15 -1.92
C GLY A 82 2.50 15.78 -1.87
N VAL A 83 2.84 16.54 -0.82
CA VAL A 83 4.17 17.14 -0.65
C VAL A 83 5.24 16.06 -0.48
N SER A 84 5.02 15.09 0.39
CA SER A 84 5.97 14.00 0.64
C SER A 84 6.21 13.17 -0.62
N SER A 85 5.15 12.87 -1.40
CA SER A 85 5.26 12.10 -2.64
C SER A 85 6.18 12.79 -3.65
N VAL A 86 6.01 14.10 -3.88
CA VAL A 86 6.85 14.86 -4.80
C VAL A 86 8.29 14.97 -4.28
N LEU A 87 8.46 15.27 -3.00
CA LEU A 87 9.80 15.39 -2.40
C LEU A 87 10.58 14.07 -2.46
N THR A 88 9.92 12.92 -2.41
CA THR A 88 10.58 11.59 -2.48
C THR A 88 11.18 11.31 -3.86
N PHE A 89 10.72 11.96 -4.93
CA PHE A 89 11.36 11.82 -6.24
C PHE A 89 12.79 12.36 -6.25
N VAL A 90 13.09 13.40 -5.47
CA VAL A 90 14.44 14.00 -5.43
C VAL A 90 15.49 12.98 -4.97
N PRO A 91 15.39 12.37 -3.77
CA PRO A 91 16.36 11.36 -3.37
C PRO A 91 16.32 10.11 -4.27
N ALA A 92 15.18 9.76 -4.88
CA ALA A 92 15.13 8.66 -5.84
C ALA A 92 16.01 8.91 -7.07
N VAL A 93 15.94 10.11 -7.65
CA VAL A 93 16.81 10.51 -8.77
C VAL A 93 18.28 10.53 -8.34
N LEU A 94 18.59 11.04 -7.14
CA LEU A 94 19.96 11.06 -6.60
C LEU A 94 20.52 9.64 -6.39
N VAL A 95 19.70 8.70 -5.88
CA VAL A 95 20.08 7.27 -5.78
C VAL A 95 20.34 6.70 -7.17
N GLY A 96 19.49 6.98 -8.14
CA GLY A 96 19.70 6.59 -9.53
C GLY A 96 21.04 7.09 -10.07
N ALA A 97 21.36 8.38 -9.86
CA ALA A 97 22.62 8.98 -10.27
C ALA A 97 23.83 8.33 -9.55
N ALA A 98 23.69 8.00 -8.25
CA ALA A 98 24.76 7.34 -7.50
C ALA A 98 25.03 5.89 -7.98
N LEU A 99 24.04 5.21 -8.55
CA LEU A 99 24.15 3.84 -9.07
C LEU A 99 24.64 3.79 -10.53
N LEU A 100 24.50 4.87 -11.31
CA LEU A 100 24.88 4.91 -12.74
C LEU A 100 26.33 4.50 -13.02
N PRO A 101 27.35 4.94 -12.27
CA PRO A 101 28.73 4.53 -12.52
C PRO A 101 28.91 3.01 -12.46
N GLY A 102 28.22 2.32 -11.54
CA GLY A 102 28.27 0.86 -11.44
C GLY A 102 27.59 0.13 -12.61
N MET A 103 26.64 0.77 -13.29
CA MET A 103 26.02 0.22 -14.50
C MET A 103 26.93 0.41 -15.73
N LEU A 104 27.68 1.50 -15.79
CA LEU A 104 28.56 1.86 -16.91
C LEU A 104 29.93 1.19 -16.83
N ALA A 105 30.34 0.68 -15.66
CA ALA A 105 31.56 -0.06 -15.48
C ALA A 105 31.55 -1.34 -16.36
N PRO A 106 32.69 -1.73 -16.96
CA PRO A 106 32.77 -2.98 -17.70
C PRO A 106 32.28 -4.12 -16.82
N ALA A 107 31.50 -5.02 -17.44
CA ALA A 107 30.86 -6.16 -16.76
C ALA A 107 31.89 -7.16 -16.22
N GLN A 108 32.69 -6.77 -15.27
CA GLN A 108 33.36 -7.68 -14.36
C GLN A 108 32.30 -8.12 -13.34
N THR A 109 31.69 -9.23 -13.71
CA THR A 109 30.90 -10.14 -12.86
C THR A 109 30.62 -9.64 -11.45
N GLY A 110 29.38 -9.15 -11.23
CA GLY A 110 28.79 -9.14 -9.88
C GLY A 110 29.32 -8.10 -8.89
N SER A 111 30.12 -7.12 -9.33
CA SER A 111 30.62 -6.08 -8.42
C SER A 111 29.50 -5.20 -7.88
N THR A 112 29.29 -5.25 -6.58
CA THR A 112 28.41 -4.34 -5.86
C THR A 112 28.97 -2.93 -5.92
N VAL A 113 28.09 -1.92 -6.03
CA VAL A 113 28.51 -0.51 -6.14
C VAL A 113 28.80 0.04 -4.74
N ALA A 114 30.06 0.43 -4.51
CA ALA A 114 30.39 1.24 -3.34
C ALA A 114 29.77 2.63 -3.48
N LEU A 115 28.81 2.95 -2.62
CA LEU A 115 28.19 4.26 -2.61
C LEU A 115 29.12 5.30 -1.98
N SER A 116 29.18 6.47 -2.59
CA SER A 116 29.77 7.66 -1.95
C SER A 116 28.93 8.13 -0.75
N ALA A 117 29.48 8.97 0.11
CA ALA A 117 28.78 9.50 1.28
C ALA A 117 27.44 10.18 0.90
N TRP A 118 27.41 10.95 -0.19
CA TRP A 118 26.17 11.57 -0.67
C TRP A 118 25.16 10.54 -1.20
N GLY A 119 25.64 9.46 -1.83
CA GLY A 119 24.77 8.35 -2.27
C GLY A 119 24.13 7.62 -1.10
N MET A 120 24.88 7.39 -0.01
CA MET A 120 24.33 6.83 1.24
C MET A 120 23.28 7.76 1.86
N LEU A 121 23.53 9.06 1.92
CA LEU A 121 22.57 10.05 2.41
C LEU A 121 21.29 10.07 1.55
N ALA A 122 21.44 9.99 0.22
CA ALA A 122 20.31 9.90 -0.70
C ALA A 122 19.47 8.64 -0.46
N CYS A 123 20.07 7.48 -0.20
CA CYS A 123 19.37 6.25 0.15
C CYS A 123 18.60 6.40 1.47
N ILE A 124 19.20 6.98 2.51
CA ILE A 124 18.53 7.23 3.79
C ILE A 124 17.35 8.19 3.59
N ALA A 125 17.54 9.28 2.84
CA ALA A 125 16.48 10.23 2.53
C ALA A 125 15.36 9.58 1.72
N LEU A 126 15.67 8.66 0.79
CA LEU A 126 14.70 7.90 0.01
C LEU A 126 13.87 6.97 0.90
N ILE A 127 14.49 6.24 1.82
CA ILE A 127 13.79 5.37 2.77
C ILE A 127 12.82 6.19 3.62
N VAL A 128 13.30 7.30 4.21
CA VAL A 128 12.49 8.17 5.05
C VAL A 128 11.31 8.76 4.26
N GLY A 129 11.56 9.28 3.05
CA GLY A 129 10.55 9.86 2.19
C GLY A 129 9.49 8.83 1.77
N ALA A 130 9.91 7.64 1.34
CA ALA A 130 9.01 6.57 0.91
C ALA A 130 8.11 6.09 2.07
N ILE A 131 8.68 5.81 3.24
CA ILE A 131 7.93 5.41 4.43
C ILE A 131 6.99 6.53 4.88
N ALA A 132 7.48 7.78 4.95
CA ALA A 132 6.66 8.93 5.34
C ALA A 132 5.46 9.11 4.40
N THR A 133 5.64 8.93 3.10
CA THR A 133 4.55 9.04 2.13
C THR A 133 3.49 7.94 2.35
N VAL A 134 3.88 6.68 2.53
CA VAL A 134 2.94 5.60 2.84
C VAL A 134 2.20 5.85 4.16
N VAL A 135 2.89 6.38 5.18
CA VAL A 135 2.26 6.77 6.45
C VAL A 135 1.25 7.90 6.23
N CYS A 136 1.60 8.94 5.47
CA CYS A 136 0.67 10.03 5.16
C CYS A 136 -0.55 9.52 4.40
N THR A 137 -0.39 8.64 3.40
CA THR A 137 -1.49 8.02 2.67
C THR A 137 -2.41 7.23 3.63
N ALA A 138 -1.86 6.43 4.53
CA ALA A 138 -2.64 5.70 5.54
C ALA A 138 -3.39 6.65 6.50
N MET A 139 -2.74 7.75 6.90
CA MET A 139 -3.30 8.73 7.82
C MET A 139 -4.43 9.58 7.22
N ILE A 140 -4.52 9.70 5.89
CA ILE A 140 -5.70 10.29 5.23
C ILE A 140 -6.97 9.60 5.74
N TYR A 141 -6.95 8.28 5.82
CA TYR A 141 -8.09 7.47 6.27
C TYR A 141 -8.13 7.33 7.79
N ALA A 142 -6.99 7.06 8.43
CA ALA A 142 -6.91 6.82 9.88
C ALA A 142 -7.28 8.06 10.73
N SER A 143 -7.25 9.26 10.16
CA SER A 143 -7.68 10.50 10.83
C SER A 143 -9.17 10.78 10.74
N LEU A 144 -9.94 10.04 9.91
CA LEU A 144 -11.37 10.30 9.67
C LEU A 144 -12.24 9.75 10.79
N LYS A 145 -12.65 10.62 11.70
CA LYS A 145 -13.50 10.29 12.86
C LYS A 145 -14.86 9.66 12.49
N PRO A 146 -15.56 10.10 11.41
CA PRO A 146 -16.88 9.56 11.07
C PRO A 146 -16.88 8.13 10.55
N ILE A 147 -15.71 7.52 10.31
CA ILE A 147 -15.60 6.16 9.76
C ILE A 147 -14.76 5.30 10.72
N PRO A 148 -15.39 4.64 11.71
CA PRO A 148 -14.67 3.91 12.76
C PRO A 148 -13.73 2.82 12.24
N ALA A 149 -14.10 2.13 11.15
CA ALA A 149 -13.26 1.11 10.53
C ALA A 149 -11.94 1.68 9.98
N TRP A 150 -11.94 2.91 9.48
CA TRP A 150 -10.72 3.56 9.00
C TRP A 150 -9.92 4.16 10.17
N ARG A 151 -10.61 4.70 11.19
CA ARG A 151 -9.98 5.22 12.41
C ARG A 151 -9.54 4.09 13.35
N HIS A 152 -8.70 3.20 12.85
CA HIS A 152 -8.22 2.07 13.61
C HIS A 152 -6.68 2.03 13.66
N ARG A 153 -6.10 1.74 14.84
CA ARG A 153 -4.64 1.73 15.06
C ARG A 153 -3.84 0.82 14.12
N LEU A 154 -4.47 -0.20 13.55
CA LEU A 154 -3.81 -1.14 12.64
C LEU A 154 -3.79 -0.66 11.19
N VAL A 155 -4.42 0.45 10.84
CA VAL A 155 -4.45 0.94 9.44
C VAL A 155 -3.05 1.30 8.95
N VAL A 156 -2.31 2.11 9.70
CA VAL A 156 -0.95 2.53 9.31
C VAL A 156 0.00 1.33 9.19
N PRO A 157 0.15 0.44 10.20
CA PRO A 157 1.05 -0.71 10.04
C PRO A 157 0.63 -1.67 8.92
N VAL A 158 -0.66 -1.84 8.65
CA VAL A 158 -1.13 -2.66 7.52
C VAL A 158 -0.74 -2.04 6.18
N TYR A 159 -0.84 -0.71 6.02
CA TYR A 159 -0.38 -0.03 4.80
C TYR A 159 1.12 -0.21 4.58
N LEU A 160 1.93 -0.05 5.62
CA LEU A 160 3.37 -0.25 5.56
C LEU A 160 3.74 -1.69 5.21
N LEU A 161 3.10 -2.68 5.84
CA LEU A 161 3.39 -4.08 5.56
C LEU A 161 3.01 -4.50 4.14
N PHE A 162 1.89 -4.00 3.59
CA PHE A 162 1.56 -4.23 2.18
C PHE A 162 2.61 -3.62 1.25
N ALA A 163 3.05 -2.39 1.51
CA ALA A 163 4.09 -1.74 0.73
C ALA A 163 5.41 -2.55 0.77
N LEU A 164 5.84 -2.97 1.96
CA LEU A 164 7.07 -3.75 2.14
C LEU A 164 6.96 -5.14 1.50
N LEU A 165 5.84 -5.85 1.65
CA LEU A 165 5.65 -7.16 1.05
C LEU A 165 5.69 -7.10 -0.48
N THR A 166 4.87 -6.23 -1.07
CA THR A 166 4.78 -6.11 -2.54
C THR A 166 6.07 -5.57 -3.15
N GLY A 167 6.66 -4.53 -2.53
CA GLY A 167 7.93 -3.95 -2.97
C GLY A 167 9.11 -4.92 -2.85
N GLY A 168 9.19 -5.69 -1.76
CA GLY A 168 10.25 -6.68 -1.55
C GLY A 168 10.18 -7.83 -2.56
N LEU A 169 8.98 -8.34 -2.83
CA LEU A 169 8.77 -9.38 -3.85
C LEU A 169 9.12 -8.87 -5.25
N LEU A 170 8.76 -7.61 -5.58
CA LEU A 170 9.12 -7.00 -6.86
C LEU A 170 10.64 -6.83 -7.00
N LEU A 171 11.34 -6.36 -5.95
CA LEU A 171 12.81 -6.26 -6.00
C LEU A 171 13.46 -7.62 -6.22
N ALA A 172 13.03 -8.63 -5.46
CA ALA A 172 13.57 -9.98 -5.59
C ALA A 172 13.30 -10.59 -6.98
N ALA A 173 12.11 -10.33 -7.55
CA ALA A 173 11.78 -10.75 -8.91
C ALA A 173 12.70 -10.09 -9.94
N VAL A 174 12.87 -8.77 -9.91
CA VAL A 174 13.75 -8.04 -10.85
C VAL A 174 15.19 -8.48 -10.69
N ALA A 175 15.68 -8.63 -9.46
CA ALA A 175 17.05 -9.08 -9.20
C ALA A 175 17.29 -10.47 -9.79
N SER A 176 16.42 -11.44 -9.49
CA SER A 176 16.57 -12.82 -9.99
C SER A 176 16.44 -12.90 -11.52
N LEU A 177 15.46 -12.21 -12.12
CA LEU A 177 15.28 -12.16 -13.58
C LEU A 177 16.44 -11.44 -14.30
N SER A 178 17.18 -10.59 -13.59
CA SER A 178 18.40 -9.94 -14.10
C SER A 178 19.66 -10.77 -13.90
N GLY A 179 19.55 -12.02 -13.45
CA GLY A 179 20.66 -12.93 -13.22
C GLY A 179 21.39 -12.73 -11.90
N ALA A 180 20.90 -11.87 -11.00
CA ALA A 180 21.43 -11.76 -9.66
C ALA A 180 20.82 -12.83 -8.75
N SER A 181 21.61 -13.38 -7.83
CA SER A 181 21.13 -14.33 -6.81
C SER A 181 20.95 -13.59 -5.48
N PRO A 182 19.72 -13.19 -5.10
CA PRO A 182 19.50 -12.45 -3.87
C PRO A 182 19.59 -13.33 -2.60
N GLY A 183 19.88 -14.61 -2.73
CA GLY A 183 19.92 -15.58 -1.63
C GLY A 183 18.53 -15.89 -1.06
N ASN A 184 18.51 -16.54 0.10
CA ASN A 184 17.25 -16.97 0.74
C ASN A 184 16.57 -15.88 1.59
N LEU A 185 17.29 -14.82 1.95
CA LEU A 185 16.76 -13.75 2.83
C LEU A 185 15.49 -13.09 2.29
N PRO A 186 15.36 -12.73 1.01
CA PRO A 186 14.12 -12.18 0.46
C PRO A 186 12.92 -13.11 0.56
N ALA A 187 13.12 -14.43 0.34
CA ALA A 187 12.06 -15.42 0.47
C ALA A 187 11.59 -15.53 1.94
N MET A 188 12.52 -15.58 2.89
CA MET A 188 12.21 -15.60 4.32
C MET A 188 11.49 -14.31 4.75
N ALA A 189 11.98 -13.15 4.31
CA ALA A 189 11.34 -11.87 4.59
C ALA A 189 9.92 -11.79 4.02
N ALA A 190 9.70 -12.28 2.80
CA ALA A 190 8.38 -12.31 2.19
C ALA A 190 7.40 -13.18 2.98
N VAL A 191 7.80 -14.37 3.42
CA VAL A 191 6.98 -15.25 4.28
C VAL A 191 6.68 -14.58 5.62
N GLY A 192 7.69 -13.99 6.27
CA GLY A 192 7.51 -13.29 7.55
C GLY A 192 6.56 -12.10 7.43
N LEU A 193 6.70 -11.26 6.39
CA LEU A 193 5.81 -10.13 6.12
C LEU A 193 4.38 -10.59 5.79
N ALA A 194 4.22 -11.66 5.00
CA ALA A 194 2.91 -12.22 4.65
C ALA A 194 2.19 -12.75 5.89
N LEU A 195 2.89 -13.47 6.79
CA LEU A 195 2.34 -13.94 8.06
C LEU A 195 1.98 -12.80 9.00
N ALA A 196 2.86 -11.81 9.16
CA ALA A 196 2.59 -10.63 9.98
C ALA A 196 1.35 -9.88 9.46
N LEU A 197 1.26 -9.70 8.15
CA LEU A 197 0.14 -9.04 7.50
C LEU A 197 -1.17 -9.83 7.69
N TRP A 198 -1.14 -11.16 7.54
CA TRP A 198 -2.29 -12.03 7.81
C TRP A 198 -2.79 -11.90 9.25
N VAL A 199 -1.89 -11.94 10.23
CA VAL A 199 -2.23 -11.78 11.65
C VAL A 199 -2.84 -10.41 11.93
N LEU A 200 -2.22 -9.33 11.41
CA LEU A 200 -2.74 -7.97 11.62
C LEU A 200 -4.10 -7.77 10.94
N LYS A 201 -4.29 -8.29 9.72
CA LYS A 201 -5.58 -8.22 9.03
C LYS A 201 -6.64 -9.02 9.73
N ARG A 202 -6.33 -10.20 10.26
CA ARG A 202 -7.27 -10.99 11.05
C ARG A 202 -7.72 -10.23 12.30
N ARG A 203 -6.78 -9.61 13.03
CA ARG A 203 -7.08 -8.76 14.21
C ARG A 203 -7.91 -7.54 13.82
N TYR A 204 -7.56 -6.87 12.73
CA TYR A 204 -8.29 -5.72 12.22
C TYR A 204 -9.74 -6.08 11.86
N TRP A 205 -9.96 -7.13 11.08
CA TRP A 205 -11.31 -7.56 10.71
C TRP A 205 -12.14 -8.00 11.91
N HIS A 206 -11.54 -8.71 12.86
CA HIS A 206 -12.21 -9.06 14.11
C HIS A 206 -12.65 -7.80 14.85
N ALA A 207 -11.77 -6.83 15.01
CA ALA A 207 -12.08 -5.58 15.71
C ALA A 207 -13.25 -4.82 15.04
N ILE A 208 -13.23 -4.64 13.72
CA ILE A 208 -14.31 -3.91 13.03
C ILE A 208 -15.65 -4.67 12.98
N ASP A 209 -15.61 -6.00 13.14
CA ASP A 209 -16.84 -6.82 13.16
C ASP A 209 -17.46 -6.88 14.57
N THR A 210 -16.66 -6.76 15.64
CA THR A 210 -17.11 -6.91 17.03
C THR A 210 -17.31 -5.58 17.76
N THR A 211 -16.63 -4.52 17.32
CA THR A 211 -16.75 -3.20 17.97
C THR A 211 -18.04 -2.51 17.49
N PRO A 212 -18.95 -2.14 18.39
CA PRO A 212 -20.15 -1.39 18.03
C PRO A 212 -19.79 0.00 17.50
N LEU A 213 -20.71 0.61 16.76
CA LEU A 213 -20.56 2.01 16.36
C LEU A 213 -20.45 2.91 17.61
N PRO A 214 -19.67 3.99 17.56
CA PRO A 214 -19.44 4.88 18.70
C PRO A 214 -20.67 5.72 19.09
N ALA A 215 -21.75 5.64 18.34
CA ALA A 215 -23.02 6.29 18.61
C ALA A 215 -24.19 5.41 18.18
N THR A 216 -25.32 5.59 18.89
CA THR A 216 -26.62 4.97 18.56
C THR A 216 -27.48 5.95 17.74
N ARG A 217 -28.58 5.45 17.15
CA ARG A 217 -29.55 6.32 16.47
C ARG A 217 -30.18 7.33 17.43
N GLY A 218 -30.47 6.91 18.67
CA GLY A 218 -31.00 7.83 19.69
C GLY A 218 -30.07 9.00 19.97
N GLU A 219 -28.78 8.72 20.15
CA GLU A 219 -27.77 9.78 20.33
C GLU A 219 -27.64 10.68 19.11
N ALA A 220 -27.70 10.13 17.90
CA ALA A 220 -27.61 10.89 16.66
C ALA A 220 -28.75 11.91 16.48
N VAL A 221 -29.96 11.61 17.04
CA VAL A 221 -31.13 12.51 16.99
C VAL A 221 -31.39 13.22 18.33
N ALA A 222 -30.37 13.34 19.19
CA ALA A 222 -30.44 14.02 20.49
C ALA A 222 -31.46 13.39 21.48
N MET A 223 -31.71 12.08 21.38
CA MET A 223 -32.52 11.28 22.31
C MET A 223 -31.70 10.16 22.96
N PRO A 224 -30.67 10.48 23.76
CA PRO A 224 -29.81 9.46 24.36
C PRO A 224 -30.63 8.52 25.26
N GLY A 225 -30.28 7.22 25.24
CA GLY A 225 -30.94 6.19 26.05
C GLY A 225 -32.30 5.73 25.52
N ARG A 226 -32.81 6.27 24.44
CA ARG A 226 -34.05 5.83 23.81
C ARG A 226 -33.78 4.97 22.57
N GLU A 227 -34.55 3.88 22.42
CA GLU A 227 -34.56 3.11 21.17
C GLU A 227 -35.33 3.90 20.11
N VAL A 228 -34.59 4.39 19.08
CA VAL A 228 -35.17 5.15 17.96
C VAL A 228 -35.19 4.26 16.73
N LYS A 229 -36.37 4.11 16.12
CA LYS A 229 -36.57 3.41 14.86
C LYS A 229 -36.91 4.40 13.76
N VAL A 230 -36.43 4.10 12.55
CA VAL A 230 -36.81 4.87 11.37
C VAL A 230 -38.25 4.53 11.03
N PHE A 231 -39.12 5.52 11.16
CA PHE A 231 -40.56 5.36 10.78
C PHE A 231 -40.69 5.44 9.26
N GLU A 232 -40.08 6.45 8.67
CA GLU A 232 -40.06 6.66 7.22
C GLU A 232 -38.63 7.12 6.81
N ARG A 233 -38.18 6.66 5.65
CA ARG A 233 -36.90 7.08 5.13
C ARG A 233 -37.00 8.53 4.69
N PRO A 234 -35.97 9.38 5.01
CA PRO A 234 -36.02 10.80 4.69
C PRO A 234 -36.00 11.09 3.18
N HIS A 235 -35.69 10.11 2.36
CA HIS A 235 -35.66 10.23 0.90
C HIS A 235 -36.25 8.97 0.26
N THR A 236 -37.15 9.15 -0.69
CA THR A 236 -37.74 8.09 -1.52
C THR A 236 -36.78 7.63 -2.62
N GLU A 237 -35.92 8.54 -3.09
CA GLU A 237 -34.88 8.25 -4.09
C GLU A 237 -33.49 8.22 -3.47
N GLU A 238 -32.58 7.50 -4.12
CA GLU A 238 -31.17 7.48 -3.71
C GLU A 238 -30.54 8.86 -3.93
N ASN A 239 -30.06 9.46 -2.84
CA ASN A 239 -29.25 10.66 -2.90
C ASN A 239 -27.75 10.30 -2.87
N TYR A 240 -26.88 11.31 -3.05
CA TYR A 240 -25.42 11.16 -2.98
C TYR A 240 -24.97 10.40 -1.71
N LEU A 241 -25.54 10.71 -0.55
CA LEU A 241 -25.14 10.10 0.73
C LEU A 241 -25.53 8.62 0.79
N THR A 242 -26.77 8.27 0.37
CA THR A 242 -27.25 6.88 0.38
C THR A 242 -26.53 6.04 -0.66
N ARG A 243 -26.23 6.60 -1.84
CA ARG A 243 -25.52 5.91 -2.92
C ARG A 243 -24.06 5.64 -2.57
N GLU A 244 -23.33 6.63 -2.09
CA GLU A 244 -21.90 6.47 -1.80
C GLU A 244 -21.63 5.84 -0.42
N MET A 245 -22.37 6.25 0.61
CA MET A 245 -22.12 5.81 1.98
C MET A 245 -22.94 4.60 2.40
N GLY A 246 -24.05 4.32 1.71
CA GLY A 246 -24.96 3.19 1.95
C GLY A 246 -24.58 1.88 1.26
N PHE A 247 -23.44 1.80 0.55
CA PHE A 247 -23.06 0.63 -0.24
C PHE A 247 -23.04 -0.67 0.58
N VAL A 248 -23.90 -1.65 0.19
CA VAL A 248 -24.17 -2.87 0.97
C VAL A 248 -23.53 -4.12 0.37
N VAL A 249 -23.31 -4.16 -0.96
CA VAL A 249 -22.88 -5.36 -1.69
C VAL A 249 -21.61 -6.00 -1.12
N ALA A 250 -20.63 -5.20 -0.75
CA ALA A 250 -19.39 -5.70 -0.17
C ALA A 250 -19.60 -6.44 1.17
N ARG A 251 -20.58 -6.02 1.96
CA ARG A 251 -20.86 -6.65 3.27
C ARG A 251 -21.47 -8.05 3.11
N LYS A 252 -22.27 -8.26 2.07
CA LYS A 252 -22.87 -9.56 1.76
C LYS A 252 -21.82 -10.63 1.42
N HIS A 253 -20.75 -10.24 0.73
CA HIS A 253 -19.69 -11.15 0.28
C HIS A 253 -18.36 -10.97 1.05
N ALA A 254 -18.34 -10.17 2.11
CA ALA A 254 -17.14 -9.78 2.86
C ALA A 254 -16.27 -10.98 3.26
N ARG A 255 -16.87 -12.04 3.82
CA ARG A 255 -16.14 -13.21 4.30
C ARG A 255 -15.38 -13.91 3.17
N ARG A 256 -16.03 -14.14 2.03
CA ARG A 256 -15.39 -14.78 0.86
C ARG A 256 -14.27 -13.90 0.28
N LEU A 257 -14.51 -12.61 0.15
CA LEU A 257 -13.49 -11.69 -0.38
C LEU A 257 -12.30 -11.51 0.56
N ARG A 258 -12.51 -11.55 1.88
CA ARG A 258 -11.41 -11.59 2.86
C ARG A 258 -10.57 -12.86 2.71
N GLN A 259 -11.21 -14.02 2.46
CA GLN A 259 -10.49 -15.28 2.19
C GLN A 259 -9.69 -15.18 0.90
N VAL A 260 -10.28 -14.69 -0.19
CA VAL A 260 -9.60 -14.47 -1.47
C VAL A 260 -8.39 -13.54 -1.28
N ALA A 261 -8.56 -12.41 -0.58
CA ALA A 261 -7.47 -11.50 -0.29
C ALA A 261 -6.32 -12.20 0.46
N VAL A 262 -6.63 -12.95 1.54
CA VAL A 262 -5.63 -13.68 2.34
C VAL A 262 -4.91 -14.74 1.50
N VAL A 263 -5.66 -15.51 0.70
CA VAL A 263 -5.05 -16.50 -0.19
C VAL A 263 -4.04 -15.84 -1.12
N LEU A 264 -4.41 -14.71 -1.73
CA LEU A 264 -3.59 -14.03 -2.72
C LEU A 264 -2.39 -13.28 -2.10
N PHE A 265 -2.54 -12.56 -0.97
CA PHE A 265 -1.44 -11.79 -0.41
C PHE A 265 -0.57 -12.57 0.60
N ALA A 266 -1.06 -13.67 1.16
CA ALA A 266 -0.33 -14.42 2.18
C ALA A 266 -0.04 -15.85 1.77
N LEU A 267 -1.07 -16.66 1.50
CA LEU A 267 -0.89 -18.09 1.27
C LEU A 267 -0.13 -18.38 -0.03
N VAL A 268 -0.54 -17.80 -1.15
CA VAL A 268 0.12 -18.02 -2.45
C VAL A 268 1.56 -17.55 -2.45
N PRO A 269 1.91 -16.31 -2.00
CA PRO A 269 3.31 -15.92 -1.89
C PRO A 269 4.13 -16.83 -0.98
N ALA A 270 3.59 -17.23 0.19
CA ALA A 270 4.31 -18.12 1.10
C ALA A 270 4.59 -19.49 0.46
N LEU A 271 3.60 -20.08 -0.22
CA LEU A 271 3.77 -21.36 -0.91
C LEU A 271 4.77 -21.29 -2.08
N LEU A 272 4.75 -20.18 -2.84
CA LEU A 272 5.69 -19.95 -3.94
C LEU A 272 7.13 -19.73 -3.46
N MET A 273 7.34 -19.33 -2.20
CA MET A 273 8.68 -19.19 -1.63
C MET A 273 9.26 -20.51 -1.12
N LEU A 274 8.46 -21.56 -0.93
CA LEU A 274 8.96 -22.86 -0.47
C LEU A 274 9.96 -23.51 -1.45
N PRO A 275 9.69 -23.62 -2.78
CA PRO A 275 10.67 -24.14 -3.72
C PRO A 275 11.95 -23.30 -3.78
N VAL A 276 11.84 -21.99 -3.71
CA VAL A 276 13.00 -21.06 -3.68
C VAL A 276 13.90 -21.35 -2.47
N TRP A 277 13.30 -21.73 -1.36
CA TRP A 277 14.04 -22.04 -0.14
C TRP A 277 14.67 -23.43 -0.14
N VAL A 278 13.96 -24.40 -0.70
CA VAL A 278 14.41 -25.83 -0.68
C VAL A 278 15.42 -26.13 -1.78
N PHE A 279 15.28 -25.55 -2.97
CA PHE A 279 16.09 -25.87 -4.13
C PHE A 279 17.08 -24.76 -4.46
N VAL A 280 18.34 -24.92 -4.05
CA VAL A 280 19.39 -23.88 -4.17
C VAL A 280 19.70 -23.51 -5.63
N HIS A 281 19.48 -24.41 -6.59
CA HIS A 281 19.75 -24.18 -8.02
C HIS A 281 18.51 -23.78 -8.83
N LEU A 282 17.40 -23.47 -8.17
CA LEU A 282 16.17 -23.06 -8.83
C LEU A 282 16.32 -21.66 -9.42
N ASP A 283 15.86 -21.47 -10.66
CA ASP A 283 15.64 -20.11 -11.16
C ASP A 283 14.50 -19.46 -10.36
N ALA A 284 14.87 -18.61 -9.42
CA ALA A 284 13.94 -17.99 -8.49
C ALA A 284 13.09 -16.86 -9.11
N GLY A 285 13.50 -16.33 -10.27
CA GLY A 285 12.86 -15.20 -10.93
C GLY A 285 11.35 -15.36 -11.16
N PRO A 286 10.91 -16.43 -11.86
CA PRO A 286 9.49 -16.69 -12.10
C PRO A 286 8.67 -16.88 -10.81
N TRP A 287 9.26 -17.44 -9.76
CA TRP A 287 8.61 -17.67 -8.47
C TRP A 287 8.35 -16.35 -7.73
N PHE A 288 9.38 -15.50 -7.64
CA PHE A 288 9.22 -14.16 -7.06
C PHE A 288 8.25 -13.29 -7.87
N ALA A 289 8.30 -13.36 -9.21
CA ALA A 289 7.39 -12.61 -10.06
C ALA A 289 5.93 -13.06 -9.86
N SER A 290 5.68 -14.35 -9.82
CA SER A 290 4.35 -14.91 -9.56
C SER A 290 3.84 -14.54 -8.16
N ALA A 291 4.71 -14.59 -7.14
CA ALA A 291 4.38 -14.19 -5.78
C ALA A 291 4.07 -12.68 -5.69
N ALA A 292 4.84 -11.83 -6.40
CA ALA A 292 4.59 -10.40 -6.47
C ALA A 292 3.23 -10.07 -7.12
N LEU A 293 2.90 -10.72 -8.24
CA LEU A 293 1.61 -10.57 -8.90
C LEU A 293 0.45 -11.01 -8.02
N ALA A 294 0.58 -12.16 -7.35
CA ALA A 294 -0.43 -12.64 -6.41
C ALA A 294 -0.61 -11.67 -5.23
N ALA A 295 0.49 -11.18 -4.63
CA ALA A 295 0.46 -10.22 -3.55
C ALA A 295 -0.17 -8.89 -3.97
N LEU A 296 0.12 -8.39 -5.17
CA LEU A 296 -0.50 -7.18 -5.73
C LEU A 296 -2.00 -7.36 -5.94
N ALA A 297 -2.43 -8.49 -6.52
CA ALA A 297 -3.84 -8.81 -6.70
C ALA A 297 -4.55 -8.92 -5.34
N GLY A 298 -3.93 -9.58 -4.36
CA GLY A 298 -4.45 -9.68 -2.99
C GLY A 298 -4.54 -8.33 -2.30
N THR A 299 -3.56 -7.45 -2.51
CA THR A 299 -3.57 -6.07 -2.01
C THR A 299 -4.73 -5.28 -2.64
N PHE A 300 -4.94 -5.42 -3.95
CA PHE A 300 -6.03 -4.75 -4.65
C PHE A 300 -7.40 -5.16 -4.10
N VAL A 301 -7.64 -6.46 -3.90
CA VAL A 301 -8.88 -6.99 -3.28
C VAL A 301 -9.02 -6.48 -1.85
N GLU A 302 -7.94 -6.46 -1.08
CA GLU A 302 -7.95 -5.95 0.28
C GLU A 302 -8.26 -4.45 0.34
N ARG A 303 -7.67 -3.62 -0.53
CA ARG A 303 -7.98 -2.19 -0.63
C ARG A 303 -9.44 -1.96 -1.01
N TRP A 304 -9.95 -2.73 -1.97
CA TRP A 304 -11.37 -2.67 -2.29
C TRP A 304 -12.25 -2.95 -1.05
N LEU A 305 -11.93 -4.01 -0.29
CA LEU A 305 -12.64 -4.33 0.95
C LEU A 305 -12.51 -3.24 2.01
N PHE A 306 -11.32 -2.66 2.18
CA PHE A 306 -11.06 -1.59 3.14
C PHE A 306 -12.00 -0.40 2.91
N PHE A 307 -12.24 -0.03 1.66
CA PHE A 307 -13.18 1.03 1.30
C PHE A 307 -14.63 0.57 1.38
N ALA A 308 -14.94 -0.56 0.79
CA ALA A 308 -16.31 -1.02 0.59
C ALA A 308 -17.03 -1.48 1.87
N GLN A 309 -16.31 -2.03 2.85
CA GLN A 309 -16.88 -2.48 4.13
C GLN A 309 -17.10 -1.35 5.14
N ALA A 310 -16.42 -0.23 4.98
CA ALA A 310 -16.47 0.88 5.92
C ALA A 310 -17.89 1.44 6.05
N ARG A 311 -18.33 1.67 7.29
CA ARG A 311 -19.60 2.30 7.62
C ARG A 311 -19.34 3.72 8.05
N HIS A 312 -20.02 4.68 7.43
CA HIS A 312 -20.01 6.07 7.84
C HIS A 312 -21.10 6.31 8.88
N LEU A 313 -20.83 7.12 9.92
CA LEU A 313 -21.83 7.40 10.98
C LEU A 313 -23.09 8.08 10.44
N VAL A 314 -23.04 8.73 9.28
CA VAL A 314 -24.24 9.30 8.64
C VAL A 314 -25.34 8.24 8.39
N THR A 315 -24.97 6.95 8.26
CA THR A 315 -25.95 5.85 8.11
C THR A 315 -26.84 5.62 9.33
N LEU A 316 -26.58 6.32 10.45
CA LEU A 316 -27.47 6.34 11.62
C LEU A 316 -28.75 7.14 11.36
N TYR A 317 -28.73 8.07 10.41
CA TYR A 317 -29.88 8.92 10.05
C TYR A 317 -30.75 8.33 8.93
N TYR A 318 -30.29 7.25 8.26
CA TYR A 318 -30.95 6.65 7.09
C TYR A 318 -31.39 5.20 7.30
#